data_47c3ea3d65bcc7683368cb0ee90b708b
#
_entry.id   47c3ea3d65bcc7683368cb0ee90b708b
#
_cell.length_a   1.000
_cell.length_b   1.000
_cell.length_c   1.000
_cell.angle_alpha   90.00
_cell.angle_beta   90.00
_cell.angle_gamma   90.00
#
_symmetry.space_group_name_H-M   'P 1'
#
loop_
_entity.id
_entity.type
_entity.pdbx_description
1 polymer ?
#
loop_
_entity_poly.entity_id
_entity_poly.type
_entity_poly.pdbx_seq_one_letter_code
_entity_poly.pdbx_strand_id
1 'polypeptide(L)'
;MFEPDPMPAGEPESGGAGVEGGPDETWVDRACPFDDVEDAPPPQEDIESVAPSAGEWLTAACEAQAGVGQLSSLVAVDVRALSADDAIAALQEAQRAAAWLAGFETQLRARVTAKVVDEVQGILAADAVAGRPQYVAPEQVAWSEITAALRMSPVTGEARILEAEELTTTWRVMLDGMLAGSLTLEHVRAIGRQLRNLPGFGSADPTEHAEYATHCAEVLA
;
A
#
# COMPACT_ATOMS: atom_id res chain seq x y z
N MET A 1 -38.35 -33.04 8.63
CA MET A 1 -39.18 -32.04 9.31
C MET A 1 -38.52 -31.85 10.67
N PHE A 2 -37.57 -30.90 10.72
CA PHE A 2 -36.77 -30.56 11.92
C PHE A 2 -37.30 -29.20 12.44
N GLU A 3 -37.92 -29.23 13.62
CA GLU A 3 -38.25 -27.99 14.35
C GLU A 3 -36.98 -27.48 15.06
N PRO A 4 -36.61 -26.21 14.94
CA PRO A 4 -35.52 -25.65 15.74
C PRO A 4 -36.06 -25.29 17.15
N ASP A 5 -35.27 -25.68 18.16
CA ASP A 5 -35.46 -25.30 19.56
C ASP A 5 -35.32 -23.80 19.78
N PRO A 6 -36.15 -23.19 20.66
CA PRO A 6 -36.01 -21.75 20.96
C PRO A 6 -34.84 -21.48 21.88
N MET A 7 -34.03 -20.51 21.48
CA MET A 7 -32.92 -19.97 22.27
C MET A 7 -33.40 -19.24 23.53
N PRO A 8 -32.74 -19.41 24.66
CA PRO A 8 -33.08 -18.67 25.88
C PRO A 8 -32.66 -17.20 25.77
N ALA A 9 -33.58 -16.34 26.18
CA ALA A 9 -33.36 -14.90 26.31
C ALA A 9 -32.37 -14.62 27.47
N GLY A 10 -31.19 -14.11 27.12
CA GLY A 10 -30.22 -13.59 28.08
C GLY A 10 -30.59 -12.17 28.52
N GLU A 11 -30.78 -11.99 29.81
CA GLU A 11 -31.02 -10.70 30.43
C GLU A 11 -29.75 -9.82 30.37
N PRO A 12 -29.87 -8.49 30.17
CA PRO A 12 -28.73 -7.60 30.22
C PRO A 12 -28.39 -7.26 31.67
N GLU A 13 -27.25 -7.71 32.17
CA GLU A 13 -26.68 -7.23 33.42
C GLU A 13 -26.16 -5.79 33.25
N SER A 14 -26.88 -4.87 33.88
CA SER A 14 -26.45 -3.50 34.11
C SER A 14 -25.45 -3.45 35.26
N GLY A 15 -24.16 -3.37 34.92
CA GLY A 15 -23.08 -3.10 35.87
C GLY A 15 -22.47 -1.72 35.63
N GLY A 16 -23.03 -0.70 36.24
CA GLY A 16 -22.42 0.62 36.35
C GLY A 16 -21.27 0.57 37.36
N ALA A 17 -20.06 0.90 36.89
CA ALA A 17 -18.98 1.32 37.79
C ALA A 17 -18.43 2.64 37.26
N GLY A 18 -18.78 3.71 37.96
CA GLY A 18 -18.19 5.04 37.80
C GLY A 18 -16.71 4.99 38.17
N VAL A 19 -15.88 5.44 37.23
CA VAL A 19 -14.49 5.81 37.51
C VAL A 19 -14.44 7.33 37.41
N GLU A 20 -14.62 8.00 38.51
CA GLU A 20 -14.20 9.38 38.74
C GLU A 20 -12.67 9.35 38.92
N GLY A 21 -11.93 9.80 37.95
CA GLY A 21 -10.50 10.02 38.01
C GLY A 21 -10.14 11.17 37.10
N GLY A 22 -10.27 12.39 37.62
CA GLY A 22 -9.76 13.58 36.96
C GLY A 22 -8.22 13.58 36.99
N PRO A 23 -7.54 13.82 35.89
CA PRO A 23 -6.15 14.21 35.94
C PRO A 23 -6.05 15.72 36.15
N ASP A 24 -5.62 16.07 37.37
CA ASP A 24 -5.10 17.38 37.69
C ASP A 24 -3.67 17.46 37.08
N GLU A 25 -3.55 17.67 35.78
CA GLU A 25 -2.31 18.01 35.15
C GLU A 25 -2.17 19.54 35.07
N THR A 26 -1.68 20.12 36.17
CA THR A 26 -1.09 21.43 36.17
C THR A 26 0.16 21.40 35.24
N TRP A 27 -0.02 21.83 34.00
CA TRP A 27 1.09 22.19 33.14
C TRP A 27 1.84 23.36 33.76
N VAL A 28 2.94 23.05 34.43
CA VAL A 28 3.87 24.07 34.92
C VAL A 28 4.50 24.70 33.67
N ASP A 29 4.17 25.99 33.43
CA ASP A 29 4.84 26.85 32.49
C ASP A 29 6.35 26.85 32.80
N ARG A 30 7.09 25.92 32.17
CA ARG A 30 8.54 26.01 32.10
C ARG A 30 8.87 27.05 31.05
N ALA A 31 9.18 28.26 31.51
CA ALA A 31 9.81 29.28 30.68
C ALA A 31 10.96 28.62 29.89
N CYS A 32 10.88 28.72 28.55
CA CYS A 32 11.96 28.27 27.69
C CYS A 32 13.19 29.13 27.96
N PRO A 33 14.38 28.54 28.21
CA PRO A 33 15.60 29.29 28.51
C PRO A 33 16.25 29.95 27.29
N PHE A 34 15.47 30.27 26.24
CA PHE A 34 15.98 30.86 24.99
C PHE A 34 15.40 32.25 24.67
N ASP A 35 14.79 32.94 25.67
CA ASP A 35 14.14 34.24 25.43
C ASP A 35 15.10 35.43 25.33
N ASP A 36 16.42 35.22 25.39
CA ASP A 36 17.42 36.31 25.36
C ASP A 36 18.39 36.19 24.17
N VAL A 37 18.00 35.68 23.02
CA VAL A 37 18.75 35.83 21.78
C VAL A 37 18.17 37.06 21.05
N GLU A 38 18.80 38.22 21.17
CA GLU A 38 18.56 39.35 20.26
C GLU A 38 18.87 38.87 18.84
N ASP A 39 17.86 38.31 18.18
CA ASP A 39 17.91 37.98 16.78
C ASP A 39 17.94 39.28 15.97
N ALA A 40 19.15 39.73 15.66
CA ALA A 40 19.31 40.58 14.50
C ALA A 40 18.81 39.75 13.29
N PRO A 41 17.82 40.23 12.51
CA PRO A 41 17.35 39.50 11.35
C PRO A 41 18.57 39.24 10.45
N PRO A 42 18.79 37.99 10.00
CA PRO A 42 19.86 37.71 9.05
C PRO A 42 19.68 38.61 7.83
N PRO A 43 20.78 39.07 7.22
CA PRO A 43 20.68 39.89 6.01
C PRO A 43 19.79 39.09 5.03
N GLN A 44 18.64 39.66 4.70
CA GLN A 44 17.78 39.17 3.62
C GLN A 44 18.59 39.39 2.34
N GLU A 45 19.38 38.39 1.97
CA GLU A 45 19.81 38.27 0.58
C GLU A 45 18.52 38.09 -0.20
N ASP A 46 18.15 39.14 -0.95
CA ASP A 46 17.05 39.10 -1.93
C ASP A 46 17.45 38.13 -3.06
N ILE A 47 17.52 36.83 -2.72
CA ILE A 47 17.46 35.78 -3.70
C ILE A 47 15.99 35.76 -4.11
N GLU A 48 15.63 36.55 -5.12
CA GLU A 48 14.43 36.34 -5.91
C GLU A 48 14.57 34.95 -6.52
N SER A 49 14.31 33.93 -5.69
CA SER A 49 14.10 32.57 -6.15
C SER A 49 12.79 32.59 -6.94
N VAL A 50 12.91 32.89 -8.24
CA VAL A 50 11.77 32.74 -9.15
C VAL A 50 11.33 31.29 -9.06
N ALA A 51 10.18 31.05 -8.43
CA ALA A 51 9.63 29.72 -8.35
C ALA A 51 9.48 29.13 -9.78
N PRO A 52 9.91 27.89 -10.01
CA PRO A 52 9.80 27.26 -11.32
C PRO A 52 8.37 27.35 -11.86
N SER A 53 8.24 27.57 -13.16
CA SER A 53 6.95 27.57 -13.85
C SER A 53 6.31 26.18 -13.85
N ALA A 54 5.01 26.10 -14.12
CA ALA A 54 4.31 24.82 -14.26
C ALA A 54 4.97 23.92 -15.32
N GLY A 55 5.42 24.50 -16.44
CA GLY A 55 6.13 23.75 -17.49
C GLY A 55 7.49 23.21 -17.04
N GLU A 56 8.24 23.94 -16.24
CA GLU A 56 9.52 23.45 -15.68
C GLU A 56 9.31 22.29 -14.71
N TRP A 57 8.28 22.36 -13.84
CA TRP A 57 7.92 21.26 -12.97
C TRP A 57 7.46 20.03 -13.76
N LEU A 58 6.67 20.20 -14.83
CA LEU A 58 6.26 19.11 -15.69
C LEU A 58 7.46 18.48 -16.41
N THR A 59 8.38 19.28 -16.95
CA THR A 59 9.63 18.79 -17.56
C THR A 59 10.42 17.95 -16.57
N ALA A 60 10.60 18.43 -15.35
CA ALA A 60 11.28 17.68 -14.29
C ALA A 60 10.58 16.36 -13.95
N ALA A 61 9.25 16.32 -13.97
CA ALA A 61 8.49 15.09 -13.76
C ALA A 61 8.66 14.08 -14.91
N CYS A 62 8.70 14.56 -16.15
CA CYS A 62 8.92 13.71 -17.34
C CYS A 62 10.34 13.11 -17.37
N GLU A 63 11.34 13.83 -16.92
CA GLU A 63 12.74 13.39 -16.88
C GLU A 63 13.04 12.48 -15.68
N ALA A 64 12.25 12.58 -14.61
CA ALA A 64 12.45 11.77 -13.42
C ALA A 64 12.08 10.30 -13.66
N GLN A 65 12.82 9.39 -13.03
CA GLN A 65 12.37 8.00 -12.91
C GLN A 65 11.09 7.91 -12.07
N ALA A 66 10.23 6.92 -12.37
CA ALA A 66 9.05 6.66 -11.55
C ALA A 66 9.45 6.50 -10.08
N GLY A 67 8.83 7.29 -9.20
CA GLY A 67 9.18 7.30 -7.79
C GLY A 67 8.87 8.62 -7.09
N VAL A 68 9.49 8.80 -5.93
CA VAL A 68 9.26 9.97 -5.07
C VAL A 68 9.63 11.30 -5.75
N GLY A 69 10.73 11.32 -6.51
CA GLY A 69 11.16 12.54 -7.24
C GLY A 69 10.12 12.99 -8.25
N GLN A 70 9.57 12.06 -9.04
CA GLN A 70 8.51 12.33 -9.99
C GLN A 70 7.24 12.86 -9.29
N LEU A 71 6.83 12.22 -8.19
CA LEU A 71 5.68 12.67 -7.41
C LEU A 71 5.85 14.08 -6.87
N SER A 72 7.03 14.41 -6.36
CA SER A 72 7.33 15.75 -5.84
C SER A 72 7.20 16.81 -6.92
N SER A 73 7.71 16.54 -8.12
CA SER A 73 7.60 17.46 -9.26
C SER A 73 6.14 17.62 -9.72
N LEU A 74 5.38 16.51 -9.81
CA LEU A 74 3.96 16.54 -10.19
C LEU A 74 3.08 17.33 -9.22
N VAL A 75 3.33 17.20 -7.90
CA VAL A 75 2.56 17.93 -6.88
C VAL A 75 2.79 19.44 -6.96
N ALA A 76 3.95 19.87 -7.45
CA ALA A 76 4.28 21.28 -7.63
C ALA A 76 3.67 21.89 -8.91
N VAL A 77 3.12 21.10 -9.83
CA VAL A 77 2.50 21.59 -11.07
C VAL A 77 1.20 22.33 -10.76
N ASP A 78 1.08 23.58 -11.19
CA ASP A 78 -0.21 24.27 -11.20
C ASP A 78 -1.05 23.80 -12.40
N VAL A 79 -1.95 22.87 -12.14
CA VAL A 79 -2.82 22.27 -13.16
C VAL A 79 -3.66 23.31 -13.92
N ARG A 80 -3.97 24.46 -13.30
CA ARG A 80 -4.78 25.51 -13.93
C ARG A 80 -3.99 26.33 -14.95
N ALA A 81 -2.66 26.32 -14.83
CA ALA A 81 -1.76 27.04 -15.74
C ALA A 81 -1.34 26.21 -16.96
N LEU A 82 -1.69 24.90 -16.99
CA LEU A 82 -1.29 24.00 -18.08
C LEU A 82 -2.07 24.28 -19.37
N SER A 83 -1.39 24.16 -20.51
CA SER A 83 -2.04 24.00 -21.82
C SER A 83 -2.73 22.63 -21.92
N ALA A 84 -3.54 22.42 -22.93
CA ALA A 84 -4.21 21.11 -23.16
C ALA A 84 -3.17 19.99 -23.38
N ASP A 85 -2.13 20.26 -24.15
CA ASP A 85 -1.07 19.27 -24.42
C ASP A 85 -0.25 18.97 -23.16
N ASP A 86 0.12 20.00 -22.38
CA ASP A 86 0.81 19.83 -21.10
C ASP A 86 -0.06 19.07 -20.08
N ALA A 87 -1.37 19.31 -20.08
CA ALA A 87 -2.30 18.58 -19.21
C ALA A 87 -2.37 17.09 -19.56
N ILE A 88 -2.30 16.73 -20.84
CA ILE A 88 -2.20 15.33 -21.28
C ILE A 88 -0.87 14.71 -20.80
N ALA A 89 0.24 15.41 -21.00
CA ALA A 89 1.53 14.95 -20.54
C ALA A 89 1.56 14.78 -19.00
N ALA A 90 1.03 15.74 -18.25
CA ALA A 90 0.92 15.65 -16.80
C ALA A 90 0.05 14.46 -16.35
N LEU A 91 -1.03 14.15 -17.09
CA LEU A 91 -1.86 12.98 -16.82
C LEU A 91 -1.10 11.66 -17.05
N GLN A 92 -0.32 11.57 -18.13
CA GLN A 92 0.52 10.40 -18.40
C GLN A 92 1.55 10.19 -17.28
N GLU A 93 2.20 11.27 -16.84
CA GLU A 93 3.16 11.20 -15.72
C GLU A 93 2.49 10.82 -14.41
N ALA A 94 1.29 11.31 -14.14
CA ALA A 94 0.50 10.92 -12.97
C ALA A 94 0.13 9.43 -13.00
N GLN A 95 -0.22 8.87 -14.17
CA GLN A 95 -0.46 7.44 -14.34
C GLN A 95 0.81 6.62 -14.12
N ARG A 96 1.96 7.08 -14.61
CA ARG A 96 3.26 6.44 -14.38
C ARG A 96 3.62 6.40 -12.87
N ALA A 97 3.41 7.52 -12.17
CA ALA A 97 3.63 7.59 -10.74
C ALA A 97 2.66 6.68 -9.94
N ALA A 98 1.38 6.62 -10.35
CA ALA A 98 0.39 5.74 -9.75
C ALA A 98 0.73 4.25 -9.96
N ALA A 99 1.26 3.88 -11.12
CA ALA A 99 1.73 2.54 -11.40
C ALA A 99 2.89 2.15 -10.47
N TRP A 100 3.88 3.03 -10.32
CA TRP A 100 4.99 2.84 -9.39
C TRP A 100 4.50 2.66 -7.95
N LEU A 101 3.60 3.53 -7.49
CA LEU A 101 3.06 3.45 -6.14
C LEU A 101 2.30 2.14 -5.90
N ALA A 102 1.51 1.68 -6.87
CA ALA A 102 0.82 0.41 -6.80
C ALA A 102 1.79 -0.78 -6.75
N GLY A 103 2.88 -0.75 -7.51
CA GLY A 103 3.96 -1.74 -7.46
C GLY A 103 4.66 -1.77 -6.10
N PHE A 104 4.97 -0.60 -5.56
CA PHE A 104 5.57 -0.46 -4.23
C PHE A 104 4.64 -0.99 -3.12
N GLU A 105 3.36 -0.63 -3.17
CA GLU A 105 2.34 -1.14 -2.23
C GLU A 105 2.22 -2.66 -2.30
N THR A 106 2.29 -3.25 -3.50
CA THR A 106 2.30 -4.70 -3.73
C THR A 106 3.49 -5.37 -3.04
N GLN A 107 4.70 -4.83 -3.19
CA GLN A 107 5.88 -5.33 -2.48
C GLN A 107 5.75 -5.25 -0.97
N LEU A 108 5.21 -4.14 -0.45
CA LEU A 108 4.97 -3.99 0.98
C LEU A 108 3.98 -5.02 1.51
N ARG A 109 2.88 -5.28 0.80
CA ARG A 109 1.91 -6.31 1.19
C ARG A 109 2.55 -7.67 1.26
N ALA A 110 3.23 -8.11 0.21
CA ALA A 110 3.91 -9.40 0.20
C ALA A 110 4.93 -9.51 1.35
N ARG A 111 5.69 -8.44 1.62
CA ARG A 111 6.66 -8.41 2.71
C ARG A 111 6.02 -8.49 4.10
N VAL A 112 4.92 -7.77 4.31
CA VAL A 112 4.19 -7.81 5.60
C VAL A 112 3.57 -9.17 5.78
N THR A 113 2.91 -9.74 4.74
CA THR A 113 2.34 -11.08 4.79
C THR A 113 3.38 -12.11 5.19
N ALA A 114 4.52 -12.15 4.51
CA ALA A 114 5.60 -13.09 4.82
C ALA A 114 6.07 -12.96 6.27
N LYS A 115 6.24 -11.72 6.77
CA LYS A 115 6.67 -11.48 8.15
C LYS A 115 5.65 -11.96 9.18
N VAL A 116 4.37 -11.65 8.99
CA VAL A 116 3.32 -12.07 9.92
C VAL A 116 3.17 -13.59 9.91
N VAL A 117 3.25 -14.22 8.73
CA VAL A 117 3.22 -15.69 8.61
C VAL A 117 4.38 -16.31 9.37
N ASP A 118 5.61 -15.82 9.21
CA ASP A 118 6.80 -16.30 9.92
C ASP A 118 6.64 -16.18 11.45
N GLU A 119 6.12 -15.04 11.94
CA GLU A 119 5.89 -14.80 13.37
C GLU A 119 4.83 -15.75 13.94
N VAL A 120 3.70 -15.91 13.23
CA VAL A 120 2.62 -16.82 13.63
C VAL A 120 3.09 -18.27 13.62
N GLN A 121 3.85 -18.68 12.61
CA GLN A 121 4.44 -20.03 12.56
C GLN A 121 5.34 -20.28 13.76
N GLY A 122 6.14 -19.30 14.18
CA GLY A 122 6.97 -19.40 15.37
C GLY A 122 6.14 -19.62 16.64
N ILE A 123 5.04 -18.88 16.80
CA ILE A 123 4.11 -19.03 17.93
C ILE A 123 3.45 -20.40 17.90
N LEU A 124 2.93 -20.83 16.76
CA LEU A 124 2.27 -22.13 16.60
C LEU A 124 3.22 -23.29 16.86
N ALA A 125 4.49 -23.18 16.44
CA ALA A 125 5.49 -24.19 16.75
C ALA A 125 5.74 -24.32 18.26
N ALA A 126 5.81 -23.21 18.99
CA ALA A 126 5.93 -23.19 20.43
C ALA A 126 4.69 -23.81 21.13
N ASP A 127 3.48 -23.50 20.64
CA ASP A 127 2.24 -24.08 21.17
C ASP A 127 2.13 -25.59 20.88
N ALA A 128 2.60 -26.06 19.74
CA ALA A 128 2.66 -27.49 19.42
C ALA A 128 3.57 -28.24 20.39
N VAL A 129 4.74 -27.67 20.73
CA VAL A 129 5.63 -28.22 21.75
C VAL A 129 4.96 -28.26 23.12
N ALA A 130 4.10 -27.29 23.43
CA ALA A 130 3.32 -27.24 24.67
C ALA A 130 2.05 -28.12 24.63
N GLY A 131 1.79 -28.88 23.56
CA GLY A 131 0.64 -29.75 23.40
C GLY A 131 -0.69 -29.01 23.20
N ARG A 132 -0.66 -27.75 22.77
CA ARG A 132 -1.86 -26.95 22.50
C ARG A 132 -2.36 -27.22 21.07
N PRO A 133 -3.69 -27.40 20.88
CA PRO A 133 -4.22 -27.63 19.54
C PRO A 133 -4.15 -26.38 18.68
N GLN A 134 -3.79 -26.56 17.39
CA GLN A 134 -3.76 -25.50 16.39
C GLN A 134 -5.04 -25.52 15.58
N TYR A 135 -5.76 -24.40 15.55
CA TYR A 135 -7.05 -24.29 14.85
C TYR A 135 -7.05 -23.33 13.67
N VAL A 136 -6.00 -22.53 13.50
CA VAL A 136 -5.95 -21.46 12.49
C VAL A 136 -4.66 -21.56 11.69
N ALA A 137 -4.76 -21.45 10.37
CA ALA A 137 -3.60 -21.41 9.50
C ALA A 137 -2.88 -20.03 9.65
N PRO A 138 -1.53 -20.00 9.65
CA PRO A 138 -0.76 -18.76 9.76
C PRO A 138 -1.16 -17.70 8.73
N GLU A 139 -1.46 -18.13 7.51
CA GLU A 139 -1.89 -17.26 6.41
C GLU A 139 -3.21 -16.56 6.73
N GLN A 140 -4.16 -17.25 7.34
CA GLN A 140 -5.45 -16.67 7.74
C GLN A 140 -5.31 -15.59 8.80
N VAL A 141 -4.34 -15.73 9.72
CA VAL A 141 -4.03 -14.72 10.71
C VAL A 141 -3.46 -13.49 10.01
N ALA A 142 -2.45 -13.68 9.13
CA ALA A 142 -1.84 -12.60 8.38
C ALA A 142 -2.88 -11.84 7.54
N TRP A 143 -3.75 -12.54 6.85
CA TRP A 143 -4.83 -11.92 6.06
C TRP A 143 -5.79 -11.10 6.92
N SER A 144 -6.16 -11.61 8.09
CA SER A 144 -7.05 -10.92 9.02
C SER A 144 -6.41 -9.64 9.56
N GLU A 145 -5.14 -9.68 9.95
CA GLU A 145 -4.42 -8.50 10.46
C GLU A 145 -4.24 -7.43 9.40
N ILE A 146 -3.79 -7.81 8.19
CA ILE A 146 -3.58 -6.87 7.10
C ILE A 146 -4.90 -6.23 6.66
N THR A 147 -5.98 -7.02 6.53
CA THR A 147 -7.29 -6.51 6.13
C THR A 147 -7.86 -5.55 7.16
N ALA A 148 -7.69 -5.85 8.45
CA ALA A 148 -8.11 -4.98 9.54
C ALA A 148 -7.30 -3.67 9.56
N ALA A 149 -5.98 -3.75 9.45
CA ALA A 149 -5.09 -2.58 9.43
C ALA A 149 -5.39 -1.63 8.25
N LEU A 150 -5.70 -2.19 7.08
CA LEU A 150 -6.03 -1.43 5.87
C LEU A 150 -7.51 -1.09 5.73
N ARG A 151 -8.35 -1.45 6.70
CA ARG A 151 -9.81 -1.23 6.69
C ARG A 151 -10.49 -1.77 5.43
N MET A 152 -10.01 -2.90 4.93
CA MET A 152 -10.57 -3.58 3.77
C MET A 152 -11.56 -4.66 4.19
N SER A 153 -12.47 -5.06 3.27
CA SER A 153 -13.26 -6.26 3.49
C SER A 153 -12.36 -7.50 3.45
N PRO A 154 -12.65 -8.57 4.21
CA PRO A 154 -11.83 -9.79 4.20
C PRO A 154 -11.60 -10.34 2.79
N VAL A 155 -12.65 -10.41 1.97
CA VAL A 155 -12.57 -10.89 0.58
C VAL A 155 -11.65 -10.02 -0.29
N THR A 156 -11.74 -8.69 -0.15
CA THR A 156 -10.87 -7.78 -0.90
C THR A 156 -9.43 -7.90 -0.42
N GLY A 157 -9.22 -8.02 0.88
CA GLY A 157 -7.89 -8.14 1.47
C GLY A 157 -7.19 -9.43 1.05
N GLU A 158 -7.87 -10.56 1.15
CA GLU A 158 -7.36 -11.85 0.68
C GLU A 158 -6.97 -11.80 -0.80
N ALA A 159 -7.86 -11.30 -1.66
CA ALA A 159 -7.57 -11.18 -3.09
C ALA A 159 -6.34 -10.29 -3.37
N ARG A 160 -6.14 -9.22 -2.59
CA ARG A 160 -4.98 -8.31 -2.73
C ARG A 160 -3.68 -8.93 -2.23
N ILE A 161 -3.74 -9.76 -1.20
CA ILE A 161 -2.58 -10.46 -0.67
C ILE A 161 -2.14 -11.54 -1.66
N LEU A 162 -3.07 -12.36 -2.16
CA LEU A 162 -2.79 -13.37 -3.17
C LEU A 162 -2.24 -12.74 -4.47
N GLU A 163 -2.82 -11.62 -4.92
CA GLU A 163 -2.29 -10.85 -6.05
C GLU A 163 -0.83 -10.40 -5.80
N ALA A 164 -0.53 -9.95 -4.57
CA ALA A 164 0.82 -9.50 -4.21
C ALA A 164 1.83 -10.66 -4.17
N GLU A 165 1.43 -11.81 -3.65
CA GLU A 165 2.24 -13.03 -3.64
C GLU A 165 2.54 -13.51 -5.07
N GLU A 166 1.51 -13.56 -5.92
CA GLU A 166 1.64 -13.97 -7.32
C GLU A 166 2.57 -13.03 -8.10
N LEU A 167 2.44 -11.71 -7.91
CA LEU A 167 3.28 -10.71 -8.57
C LEU A 167 4.72 -10.70 -8.06
N THR A 168 4.96 -11.03 -6.80
CA THR A 168 6.32 -11.07 -6.26
C THR A 168 7.06 -12.39 -6.53
N THR A 169 6.34 -13.44 -6.89
CA THR A 169 6.90 -14.77 -7.17
C THR A 169 6.86 -15.09 -8.66
N THR A 170 5.69 -15.39 -9.19
CA THR A 170 5.51 -15.93 -10.55
C THR A 170 5.57 -14.84 -11.62
N TRP A 171 5.00 -13.66 -11.35
CA TRP A 171 4.87 -12.60 -12.35
C TRP A 171 5.75 -11.39 -12.05
N ARG A 172 6.96 -11.65 -11.61
CA ARG A 172 7.93 -10.63 -11.21
C ARG A 172 8.16 -9.56 -12.27
N VAL A 173 8.20 -9.95 -13.56
CA VAL A 173 8.38 -9.03 -14.67
C VAL A 173 7.26 -7.97 -14.75
N MET A 174 6.02 -8.34 -14.42
CA MET A 174 4.91 -7.38 -14.38
C MET A 174 5.05 -6.40 -13.21
N LEU A 175 5.50 -6.89 -12.05
CA LEU A 175 5.81 -6.03 -10.92
C LEU A 175 6.94 -5.06 -11.24
N ASP A 176 7.99 -5.52 -11.91
CA ASP A 176 9.10 -4.67 -12.35
C ASP A 176 8.62 -3.61 -13.36
N GLY A 177 7.71 -3.96 -14.28
CA GLY A 177 7.03 -3.01 -15.17
C GLY A 177 6.21 -1.95 -14.42
N MET A 178 5.51 -2.35 -13.35
CA MET A 178 4.80 -1.38 -12.48
C MET A 178 5.79 -0.45 -11.78
N LEU A 179 6.87 -0.98 -11.22
CA LEU A 179 7.89 -0.19 -10.53
C LEU A 179 8.65 0.75 -11.47
N ALA A 180 8.77 0.39 -12.74
CA ALA A 180 9.28 1.27 -13.80
C ALA A 180 8.25 2.31 -14.27
N GLY A 181 6.97 2.14 -13.89
CA GLY A 181 5.87 2.99 -14.33
C GLY A 181 5.36 2.69 -15.74
N SER A 182 5.82 1.63 -16.38
CA SER A 182 5.41 1.22 -17.75
C SER A 182 4.10 0.42 -17.77
N LEU A 183 3.78 -0.31 -16.71
CA LEU A 183 2.57 -1.09 -16.57
C LEU A 183 1.71 -0.59 -15.41
N THR A 184 0.46 -0.24 -15.68
CA THR A 184 -0.50 0.08 -14.60
C THR A 184 -1.02 -1.20 -13.95
N LEU A 185 -1.51 -1.12 -12.71
CA LEU A 185 -2.15 -2.24 -12.04
C LEU A 185 -3.34 -2.82 -12.85
N GLU A 186 -4.02 -1.97 -13.62
CA GLU A 186 -5.14 -2.39 -14.48
C GLU A 186 -4.65 -3.22 -15.66
N HIS A 187 -3.53 -2.85 -16.28
CA HIS A 187 -2.87 -3.67 -17.31
C HIS A 187 -2.49 -5.03 -16.74
N VAL A 188 -1.83 -5.07 -15.59
CA VAL A 188 -1.42 -6.30 -14.91
C VAL A 188 -2.64 -7.20 -14.62
N ARG A 189 -3.74 -6.66 -14.13
CA ARG A 189 -4.97 -7.40 -13.90
C ARG A 189 -5.64 -7.88 -15.17
N ALA A 190 -5.59 -7.08 -16.24
CA ALA A 190 -6.11 -7.50 -17.54
C ALA A 190 -5.32 -8.68 -18.09
N ILE A 191 -3.99 -8.62 -18.05
CA ILE A 191 -3.09 -9.70 -18.44
C ILE A 191 -3.38 -10.95 -17.59
N GLY A 192 -3.40 -10.83 -16.27
CA GLY A 192 -3.67 -11.94 -15.36
C GLY A 192 -5.01 -12.62 -15.62
N ARG A 193 -6.06 -11.87 -15.94
CA ARG A 193 -7.34 -12.45 -16.35
C ARG A 193 -7.25 -13.23 -17.64
N GLN A 194 -6.53 -12.72 -18.63
CA GLN A 194 -6.34 -13.41 -19.91
C GLN A 194 -5.51 -14.69 -19.74
N LEU A 195 -4.43 -14.63 -18.97
CA LEU A 195 -3.60 -15.80 -18.68
C LEU A 195 -4.39 -16.91 -18.01
N ARG A 196 -5.22 -16.60 -17.00
CA ARG A 196 -6.07 -17.59 -16.30
C ARG A 196 -7.13 -18.22 -17.21
N ASN A 197 -7.51 -17.55 -18.29
CA ASN A 197 -8.47 -18.06 -19.27
C ASN A 197 -7.82 -18.93 -20.35
N LEU A 198 -6.49 -19.04 -20.39
CA LEU A 198 -5.82 -19.90 -21.37
C LEU A 198 -6.06 -21.38 -21.04
N PRO A 199 -6.36 -22.21 -22.05
CA PRO A 199 -6.48 -23.65 -21.86
C PRO A 199 -5.19 -24.22 -21.27
N GLY A 200 -5.30 -24.97 -20.18
CA GLY A 200 -4.14 -25.57 -19.51
C GLY A 200 -3.44 -24.71 -18.48
N PHE A 201 -3.85 -23.47 -18.26
CA PHE A 201 -3.23 -22.59 -17.28
C PHE A 201 -3.12 -23.23 -15.87
N GLY A 202 -4.11 -23.95 -15.43
CA GLY A 202 -4.09 -24.64 -14.12
C GLY A 202 -3.22 -25.91 -14.08
N SER A 203 -2.72 -26.38 -15.23
CA SER A 203 -1.85 -27.57 -15.36
C SER A 203 -0.46 -27.26 -15.92
N ALA A 204 -0.24 -26.01 -16.32
CA ALA A 204 1.05 -25.58 -16.88
C ALA A 204 2.11 -25.39 -15.77
N ASP A 205 3.35 -25.62 -16.13
CA ASP A 205 4.52 -25.36 -15.27
C ASP A 205 4.53 -23.87 -14.89
N PRO A 206 4.81 -23.51 -13.62
CA PRO A 206 5.03 -22.11 -13.22
C PRO A 206 6.04 -21.35 -14.10
N THR A 207 6.99 -22.04 -14.70
CA THR A 207 7.97 -21.49 -15.64
C THR A 207 7.30 -20.98 -16.92
N GLU A 208 6.36 -21.74 -17.48
CA GLU A 208 5.61 -21.35 -18.69
C GLU A 208 4.74 -20.11 -18.41
N HIS A 209 4.16 -20.01 -17.21
CA HIS A 209 3.40 -18.83 -16.80
C HIS A 209 4.29 -17.59 -16.73
N ALA A 210 5.51 -17.71 -16.20
CA ALA A 210 6.46 -16.61 -16.12
C ALA A 210 6.92 -16.15 -17.51
N GLU A 211 7.17 -17.08 -18.43
CA GLU A 211 7.52 -16.75 -19.83
C GLU A 211 6.38 -16.03 -20.55
N TYR A 212 5.14 -16.49 -20.37
CA TYR A 212 3.97 -15.83 -20.95
C TYR A 212 3.75 -14.42 -20.38
N ALA A 213 3.91 -14.26 -19.07
CA ALA A 213 3.83 -12.98 -18.39
C ALA A 213 4.90 -12.00 -18.90
N THR A 214 6.12 -12.50 -19.12
CA THR A 214 7.22 -11.73 -19.70
C THR A 214 6.88 -11.24 -21.09
N HIS A 215 6.42 -12.13 -21.97
CA HIS A 215 6.05 -11.76 -23.33
C HIS A 215 4.92 -10.73 -23.38
N CYS A 216 3.88 -10.89 -22.53
CA CYS A 216 2.80 -9.91 -22.46
C CYS A 216 3.28 -8.54 -21.94
N ALA A 217 4.20 -8.52 -20.97
CA ALA A 217 4.76 -7.28 -20.45
C ALA A 217 5.61 -6.56 -21.51
N GLU A 218 6.42 -7.29 -22.28
CA GLU A 218 7.24 -6.73 -23.37
C GLU A 218 6.40 -6.14 -24.51
N VAL A 219 5.25 -6.73 -24.83
CA VAL A 219 4.34 -6.22 -25.88
C VAL A 219 3.62 -4.94 -25.47
N LEU A 220 3.42 -4.73 -24.15
CA LEU A 220 2.64 -3.61 -23.61
C LEU A 220 3.51 -2.46 -23.09
N ALA A 221 4.82 -2.67 -22.94
CA ALA A 221 5.77 -1.65 -22.51
C ALA A 221 6.27 -0.79 -23.68
#